data_8e905eb91c14a9c5e303229fa9f4984b
#
_entry.id   8e905eb91c14a9c5e303229fa9f4984b
#
_cell.length_a   1.000
_cell.length_b   1.000
_cell.length_c   1.000
_cell.angle_alpha   90.00
_cell.angle_beta   90.00
_cell.angle_gamma   90.00
#
_symmetry.space_group_name_H-M   'P 1'
#
loop_
_entity.id
_entity.type
_entity.pdbx_description
1 polymer ?
#
loop_
_entity_poly.entity_id
_entity_poly.type
_entity_poly.pdbx_seq_one_letter_code
_entity_poly.pdbx_strand_id
1 'polypeptide(L)'
;MSFVRNSVAILLLGLAGCQSDLNPSGEDKRATVQAGIIGDQVGQIAPDFTLESTLNTFHTLSSEYGIHQGVVFYFTMWCPVCDSHMSHMRATYVPEYPNVQFFIVDYVNATVANARTAQLSNGYGNMTVLADVNQSVLNLYDGTMGTTVVVDRYGVVQMNQDYSDGSKLGKVLGALP
;
A
#
# COMPACT_ATOMS: atom_id res chain seq x y z
N MET A 1 -46.23 66.90 28.23
CA MET A 1 -44.98 66.19 28.52
C MET A 1 -45.19 64.71 28.13
N SER A 2 -44.76 64.35 26.95
CA SER A 2 -44.98 63.01 26.42
C SER A 2 -43.66 62.25 26.40
N PHE A 3 -43.56 61.14 27.16
CA PHE A 3 -42.39 60.30 27.21
C PHE A 3 -42.42 59.26 26.11
N VAL A 4 -41.52 59.37 25.13
CA VAL A 4 -41.31 58.35 24.11
C VAL A 4 -40.40 57.27 24.71
N ARG A 5 -40.91 56.05 24.85
CA ARG A 5 -40.13 54.85 25.20
C ARG A 5 -39.56 54.23 23.92
N ASN A 6 -38.25 54.38 23.75
CA ASN A 6 -37.49 53.63 22.75
C ASN A 6 -37.32 52.18 23.22
N SER A 7 -37.98 51.27 22.57
CA SER A 7 -37.69 49.82 22.70
C SER A 7 -36.57 49.43 21.74
N VAL A 8 -35.37 49.11 22.30
CA VAL A 8 -34.28 48.51 21.55
C VAL A 8 -34.54 47.02 21.48
N ALA A 9 -34.88 46.53 20.31
CA ALA A 9 -34.98 45.09 20.02
C ALA A 9 -33.56 44.55 19.78
N ILE A 10 -33.02 43.80 20.73
CA ILE A 10 -31.77 43.07 20.58
C ILE A 10 -32.05 41.81 19.77
N LEU A 11 -31.60 41.81 18.53
CA LEU A 11 -31.65 40.66 17.64
C LEU A 11 -30.53 39.68 18.03
N LEU A 12 -30.87 38.64 18.81
CA LEU A 12 -29.96 37.53 19.09
C LEU A 12 -29.84 36.68 17.83
N LEU A 13 -28.79 36.88 17.04
CA LEU A 13 -28.38 35.89 16.04
C LEU A 13 -27.86 34.66 16.77
N GLY A 14 -28.67 33.63 16.78
CA GLY A 14 -28.24 32.29 17.21
C GLY A 14 -27.13 31.78 16.27
N LEU A 15 -25.92 31.69 16.75
CA LEU A 15 -24.85 30.91 16.16
C LEU A 15 -25.23 29.41 16.33
N ALA A 16 -25.98 28.87 15.40
CA ALA A 16 -26.09 27.43 15.23
C ALA A 16 -24.76 26.95 14.62
N GLY A 17 -23.73 26.87 15.46
CA GLY A 17 -22.47 26.23 15.08
C GLY A 17 -22.71 24.74 14.90
N CYS A 18 -22.21 24.19 13.81
CA CYS A 18 -22.12 22.75 13.52
C CYS A 18 -21.32 22.06 14.64
N GLN A 19 -21.98 21.66 15.72
CA GLN A 19 -21.36 20.91 16.82
C GLN A 19 -21.44 19.39 16.63
N SER A 20 -22.15 18.91 15.61
CA SER A 20 -22.32 17.48 15.36
C SER A 20 -21.10 16.81 14.69
N ASP A 21 -20.26 17.60 14.00
CA ASP A 21 -19.13 17.03 13.22
C ASP A 21 -17.81 16.96 14.01
N LEU A 22 -17.75 17.51 15.22
CA LEU A 22 -16.53 17.48 16.06
C LEU A 22 -16.53 16.36 17.10
N ASN A 23 -17.62 15.61 17.25
CA ASN A 23 -17.65 14.43 18.09
C ASN A 23 -17.22 13.22 17.25
N PRO A 24 -16.10 12.52 17.55
CA PRO A 24 -15.79 11.27 16.88
C PRO A 24 -16.96 10.32 17.11
N SER A 25 -17.67 9.97 16.04
CA SER A 25 -18.88 9.13 16.14
C SER A 25 -18.61 7.71 16.64
N GLY A 26 -17.32 7.33 16.72
CA GLY A 26 -16.91 5.95 17.02
C GLY A 26 -17.31 4.94 15.94
N GLU A 27 -18.07 5.37 14.94
CA GLU A 27 -18.40 4.53 13.79
C GLU A 27 -17.36 4.66 12.70
N ASP A 28 -16.83 3.54 12.27
CA ASP A 28 -16.00 3.48 11.08
C ASP A 28 -16.89 3.67 9.85
N LYS A 29 -16.81 4.85 9.24
CA LYS A 29 -17.59 5.21 8.05
C LYS A 29 -16.99 4.68 6.74
N ARG A 30 -15.87 3.94 6.81
CA ARG A 30 -15.30 3.29 5.63
C ARG A 30 -16.26 2.22 5.13
N ALA A 31 -16.34 2.08 3.81
CA ALA A 31 -17.12 1.01 3.20
C ALA A 31 -16.66 -0.35 3.75
N THR A 32 -17.60 -1.20 4.12
CA THR A 32 -17.29 -2.55 4.58
C THR A 32 -16.58 -3.32 3.47
N VAL A 33 -15.38 -3.80 3.74
CA VAL A 33 -14.64 -4.65 2.80
C VAL A 33 -15.39 -5.97 2.65
N GLN A 34 -15.77 -6.29 1.41
CA GLN A 34 -16.39 -7.58 1.11
C GLN A 34 -15.29 -8.63 0.86
N ALA A 35 -15.15 -9.57 1.77
CA ALA A 35 -14.22 -10.68 1.60
C ALA A 35 -14.64 -11.55 0.40
N GLY A 36 -13.62 -12.08 -0.31
CA GLY A 36 -13.83 -12.98 -1.44
C GLY A 36 -14.18 -12.33 -2.79
N ILE A 37 -14.37 -11.01 -2.84
CA ILE A 37 -14.41 -10.29 -4.12
C ILE A 37 -12.99 -9.85 -4.51
N ILE A 38 -12.76 -9.60 -5.79
CA ILE A 38 -11.48 -9.09 -6.29
C ILE A 38 -11.31 -7.63 -5.88
N GLY A 39 -10.16 -7.31 -5.29
CA GLY A 39 -9.81 -5.97 -4.86
C GLY A 39 -8.48 -5.93 -4.11
N ASP A 40 -8.03 -4.73 -3.84
CA ASP A 40 -6.72 -4.44 -3.24
C ASP A 40 -6.73 -4.41 -1.71
N GLN A 41 -7.90 -4.54 -1.07
CA GLN A 41 -8.02 -4.40 0.37
C GLN A 41 -7.84 -5.74 1.09
N VAL A 42 -7.40 -5.66 2.34
CA VAL A 42 -7.20 -6.85 3.19
C VAL A 42 -8.48 -7.70 3.26
N GLY A 43 -8.34 -8.99 3.00
CA GLY A 43 -9.44 -9.95 2.97
C GLY A 43 -10.07 -10.15 1.58
N GLN A 44 -9.70 -9.36 0.58
CA GLN A 44 -10.14 -9.52 -0.81
C GLN A 44 -9.20 -10.44 -1.59
N ILE A 45 -9.69 -10.97 -2.70
CA ILE A 45 -8.84 -11.69 -3.65
C ILE A 45 -8.00 -10.67 -4.41
N ALA A 46 -6.69 -10.81 -4.34
CA ALA A 46 -5.73 -9.92 -4.98
C ALA A 46 -5.97 -9.85 -6.49
N PRO A 47 -6.11 -8.65 -7.09
CA PRO A 47 -6.15 -8.50 -8.53
C PRO A 47 -4.88 -9.08 -9.16
N ASP A 48 -5.04 -9.96 -10.14
CA ASP A 48 -3.90 -10.59 -10.80
C ASP A 48 -3.20 -9.64 -11.77
N PHE A 49 -1.88 -9.80 -11.90
CA PHE A 49 -1.08 -9.05 -12.85
C PHE A 49 0.08 -9.88 -13.37
N THR A 50 0.65 -9.45 -14.49
CA THR A 50 1.91 -9.98 -15.02
C THR A 50 2.83 -8.81 -15.32
N LEU A 51 4.04 -8.83 -14.73
CA LEU A 51 5.10 -7.86 -14.99
C LEU A 51 6.38 -8.55 -15.44
N GLU A 52 7.14 -7.85 -16.28
CA GLU A 52 8.48 -8.25 -16.66
C GLU A 52 9.49 -7.81 -15.59
N SER A 53 10.36 -8.74 -15.20
CA SER A 53 11.46 -8.42 -14.29
C SER A 53 12.62 -7.77 -15.05
N THR A 54 13.51 -7.13 -14.31
CA THR A 54 14.75 -6.55 -14.85
C THR A 54 15.72 -7.59 -15.46
N LEU A 55 15.41 -8.87 -15.34
CA LEU A 55 16.13 -10.00 -15.94
C LEU A 55 15.40 -10.58 -17.16
N ASN A 56 14.41 -9.87 -17.70
CA ASN A 56 13.58 -10.26 -18.85
C ASN A 56 12.82 -11.59 -18.62
N THR A 57 12.36 -11.82 -17.39
CA THR A 57 11.46 -12.92 -17.05
C THR A 57 10.11 -12.35 -16.63
N PHE A 58 9.02 -13.02 -17.04
CA PHE A 58 7.67 -12.60 -16.65
C PHE A 58 7.25 -13.29 -15.36
N HIS A 59 6.67 -12.52 -14.46
CA HIS A 59 6.11 -12.99 -13.21
C HIS A 59 4.62 -12.65 -13.16
N THR A 60 3.79 -13.67 -12.97
CA THR A 60 2.35 -13.53 -12.79
C THR A 60 2.02 -13.80 -11.33
N LEU A 61 1.32 -12.87 -10.66
CA LEU A 61 1.05 -12.95 -9.23
C LEU A 61 0.39 -14.28 -8.84
N SER A 62 -0.63 -14.71 -9.59
CA SER A 62 -1.33 -15.98 -9.33
C SER A 62 -0.43 -17.23 -9.46
N SER A 63 0.57 -17.19 -10.31
CA SER A 63 1.57 -18.26 -10.41
C SER A 63 2.51 -18.25 -9.20
N GLU A 64 2.89 -17.08 -8.71
CA GLU A 64 3.82 -16.94 -7.60
C GLU A 64 3.20 -17.42 -6.28
N TYR A 65 2.01 -16.98 -5.91
CA TYR A 65 1.39 -17.44 -4.66
C TYR A 65 0.92 -18.90 -4.74
N GLY A 66 0.78 -19.46 -5.95
CA GLY A 66 0.49 -20.88 -6.15
C GLY A 66 1.63 -21.82 -5.76
N ILE A 67 2.88 -21.33 -5.74
CA ILE A 67 4.09 -22.10 -5.42
C ILE A 67 4.79 -21.64 -4.14
N HIS A 68 4.50 -20.45 -3.65
CA HIS A 68 5.05 -19.89 -2.41
C HIS A 68 4.01 -19.84 -1.30
N GLN A 69 4.45 -19.66 -0.06
CA GLN A 69 3.56 -19.46 1.09
C GLN A 69 2.84 -18.11 1.01
N GLY A 70 3.44 -17.16 0.32
CA GLY A 70 2.88 -15.84 0.04
C GLY A 70 3.81 -15.04 -0.85
N VAL A 71 3.33 -13.90 -1.30
CA VAL A 71 4.06 -12.95 -2.13
C VAL A 71 4.04 -11.59 -1.46
N VAL A 72 5.21 -10.97 -1.36
CA VAL A 72 5.38 -9.58 -0.93
C VAL A 72 5.84 -8.77 -2.13
N PHE A 73 5.20 -7.64 -2.39
CA PHE A 73 5.72 -6.67 -3.34
C PHE A 73 5.69 -5.26 -2.78
N TYR A 74 6.82 -4.57 -2.97
CA TYR A 74 7.11 -3.25 -2.42
C TYR A 74 7.29 -2.24 -3.56
N PHE A 75 6.53 -1.16 -3.55
CA PHE A 75 6.62 -0.10 -4.56
C PHE A 75 7.75 0.87 -4.26
N THR A 76 8.69 0.99 -5.19
CA THR A 76 9.86 1.85 -5.05
C THR A 76 9.94 2.95 -6.10
N MET A 77 10.42 4.12 -5.69
CA MET A 77 10.93 5.18 -6.57
C MET A 77 12.43 5.45 -6.38
N TRP A 78 13.14 4.52 -5.76
CA TRP A 78 14.58 4.58 -5.50
C TRP A 78 15.02 5.76 -4.63
N CYS A 79 14.18 6.23 -3.74
CA CYS A 79 14.48 7.31 -2.80
C CYS A 79 15.25 6.80 -1.57
N PRO A 80 15.89 7.71 -0.77
CA PRO A 80 16.60 7.30 0.46
C PRO A 80 15.71 6.57 1.48
N VAL A 81 14.43 6.93 1.59
CA VAL A 81 13.47 6.22 2.44
C VAL A 81 13.17 4.84 1.87
N CYS A 82 13.02 4.73 0.54
CA CYS A 82 12.86 3.44 -0.13
C CYS A 82 14.05 2.52 0.14
N ASP A 83 15.26 3.05 0.05
CA ASP A 83 16.49 2.30 0.35
C ASP A 83 16.51 1.77 1.78
N SER A 84 16.15 2.62 2.76
CA SER A 84 16.03 2.21 4.16
C SER A 84 15.05 1.05 4.34
N HIS A 85 13.85 1.14 3.74
CA HIS A 85 12.83 0.09 3.80
C HIS A 85 13.29 -1.22 3.14
N MET A 86 13.80 -1.12 1.91
CA MET A 86 14.25 -2.29 1.16
C MET A 86 15.47 -2.95 1.79
N SER A 87 16.41 -2.18 2.35
CA SER A 87 17.56 -2.69 3.09
C SER A 87 17.13 -3.45 4.35
N HIS A 88 16.19 -2.89 5.11
CA HIS A 88 15.63 -3.57 6.28
C HIS A 88 14.89 -4.86 5.88
N MET A 89 14.05 -4.81 4.86
CA MET A 89 13.34 -5.99 4.34
C MET A 89 14.31 -7.09 3.92
N ARG A 90 15.33 -6.73 3.14
CA ARG A 90 16.37 -7.65 2.64
C ARG A 90 17.19 -8.30 3.75
N ALA A 91 17.51 -7.53 4.80
CA ALA A 91 18.33 -8.01 5.91
C ALA A 91 17.54 -8.84 6.92
N THR A 92 16.26 -8.53 7.12
CA THR A 92 15.44 -9.10 8.19
C THR A 92 14.49 -10.16 7.66
N TYR A 93 13.60 -9.80 6.74
CA TYR A 93 12.46 -10.66 6.37
C TYR A 93 12.78 -11.66 5.26
N VAL A 94 13.57 -11.29 4.27
CA VAL A 94 13.93 -12.21 3.17
C VAL A 94 14.60 -13.49 3.68
N PRO A 95 15.59 -13.44 4.59
CA PRO A 95 16.22 -14.65 5.11
C PRO A 95 15.34 -15.40 6.11
N GLU A 96 14.45 -14.72 6.84
CA GLU A 96 13.57 -15.34 7.84
C GLU A 96 12.40 -16.10 7.19
N TYR A 97 11.94 -15.66 6.01
CA TYR A 97 10.80 -16.23 5.30
C TYR A 97 11.18 -16.76 3.90
N PRO A 98 12.00 -17.83 3.81
CA PRO A 98 12.55 -18.34 2.55
C PRO A 98 11.49 -18.93 1.60
N ASN A 99 10.29 -19.24 2.12
CA ASN A 99 9.15 -19.74 1.34
C ASN A 99 8.20 -18.61 0.87
N VAL A 100 8.52 -17.35 1.15
CA VAL A 100 7.78 -16.17 0.69
C VAL A 100 8.57 -15.53 -0.47
N GLN A 101 7.89 -15.23 -1.56
CA GLN A 101 8.47 -14.52 -2.68
C GLN A 101 8.46 -13.02 -2.41
N PHE A 102 9.63 -12.38 -2.55
CA PHE A 102 9.77 -10.92 -2.38
C PHE A 102 10.10 -10.27 -3.70
N PHE A 103 9.29 -9.28 -4.09
CA PHE A 103 9.50 -8.44 -5.26
C PHE A 103 9.67 -6.98 -4.85
N ILE A 104 10.53 -6.28 -5.56
CA ILE A 104 10.56 -4.82 -5.61
C ILE A 104 9.84 -4.42 -6.91
N VAL A 105 8.88 -3.51 -6.85
CA VAL A 105 8.18 -2.99 -8.02
C VAL A 105 8.66 -1.57 -8.31
N ASP A 106 9.37 -1.43 -9.41
CA ASP A 106 9.83 -0.14 -9.93
C ASP A 106 8.74 0.46 -10.84
N TYR A 107 8.10 1.52 -10.37
CA TYR A 107 7.02 2.19 -11.09
C TYR A 107 7.40 3.55 -11.70
N VAL A 108 8.68 3.95 -11.57
CA VAL A 108 9.14 5.28 -12.04
C VAL A 108 9.97 5.22 -13.31
N ASN A 109 10.54 4.05 -13.62
CA ASN A 109 11.35 3.88 -14.81
C ASN A 109 10.50 3.45 -16.02
N ALA A 110 10.64 4.20 -17.11
CA ALA A 110 9.84 4.02 -18.31
C ALA A 110 10.19 2.78 -19.15
N THR A 111 11.23 2.03 -18.79
CA THR A 111 11.68 0.82 -19.49
C THR A 111 12.29 -0.18 -18.52
N VAL A 112 12.22 -1.47 -18.86
CA VAL A 112 12.90 -2.55 -18.12
C VAL A 112 14.41 -2.31 -18.01
N ALA A 113 15.03 -1.81 -19.06
CA ALA A 113 16.48 -1.49 -19.07
C ALA A 113 16.84 -0.38 -18.08
N ASN A 114 16.01 0.66 -17.97
CA ASN A 114 16.22 1.75 -17.00
C ASN A 114 15.98 1.24 -15.57
N ALA A 115 14.95 0.43 -15.34
CA ALA A 115 14.71 -0.23 -14.06
C ALA A 115 15.89 -1.12 -13.65
N ARG A 116 16.51 -1.85 -14.61
CA ARG A 116 17.72 -2.64 -14.35
C ARG A 116 18.90 -1.75 -13.96
N THR A 117 19.08 -0.63 -14.63
CA THR A 117 20.14 0.32 -14.29
C THR A 117 19.95 0.89 -12.89
N ALA A 118 18.73 1.30 -12.55
CA ALA A 118 18.40 1.80 -11.22
C ALA A 118 18.62 0.73 -10.13
N GLN A 119 18.16 -0.50 -10.37
CA GLN A 119 18.39 -1.64 -9.48
C GLN A 119 19.87 -1.84 -9.14
N LEU A 120 20.72 -1.88 -10.17
CA LEU A 120 22.15 -2.10 -9.99
C LEU A 120 22.84 -0.93 -9.30
N SER A 121 22.51 0.30 -9.69
CA SER A 121 23.07 1.52 -9.10
C SER A 121 22.74 1.67 -7.62
N ASN A 122 21.61 1.13 -7.18
CA ASN A 122 21.17 1.13 -5.78
C ASN A 122 21.58 -0.14 -5.00
N GLY A 123 22.32 -1.08 -5.62
CA GLY A 123 22.87 -2.25 -4.93
C GLY A 123 21.85 -3.38 -4.66
N TYR A 124 20.76 -3.47 -5.44
CA TYR A 124 19.71 -4.50 -5.30
C TYR A 124 19.81 -5.59 -6.37
N GLY A 125 20.99 -5.84 -6.92
CA GLY A 125 21.20 -6.87 -7.95
C GLY A 125 20.84 -8.31 -7.54
N ASN A 126 20.70 -8.56 -6.23
CA ASN A 126 20.31 -9.84 -5.64
C ASN A 126 18.81 -9.95 -5.26
N MET A 127 18.03 -8.92 -5.54
CA MET A 127 16.57 -8.92 -5.35
C MET A 127 15.89 -8.98 -6.73
N THR A 128 14.72 -9.60 -6.80
CA THR A 128 13.90 -9.56 -8.02
C THR A 128 13.16 -8.24 -8.10
N VAL A 129 13.44 -7.48 -9.17
CA VAL A 129 12.77 -6.20 -9.45
C VAL A 129 11.87 -6.37 -10.67
N LEU A 130 10.61 -6.02 -10.51
CA LEU A 130 9.59 -5.98 -11.55
C LEU A 130 9.46 -4.55 -12.06
N ALA A 131 9.38 -4.37 -13.38
CA ALA A 131 9.25 -3.06 -14.01
C ALA A 131 7.78 -2.77 -14.32
N ASP A 132 7.14 -1.93 -13.54
CA ASP A 132 5.77 -1.45 -13.78
C ASP A 132 5.78 -0.18 -14.64
N VAL A 133 6.23 -0.35 -15.89
CA VAL A 133 6.52 0.73 -16.85
C VAL A 133 5.33 1.67 -17.08
N ASN A 134 4.11 1.14 -17.01
CA ASN A 134 2.88 1.89 -17.24
C ASN A 134 2.14 2.22 -15.93
N GLN A 135 2.72 1.94 -14.77
CA GLN A 135 2.09 2.12 -13.46
C GLN A 135 0.76 1.36 -13.32
N SER A 136 0.61 0.27 -14.06
CA SER A 136 -0.62 -0.52 -14.10
C SER A 136 -0.86 -1.23 -12.76
N VAL A 137 0.18 -1.80 -12.17
CA VAL A 137 0.10 -2.49 -10.88
C VAL A 137 0.06 -1.49 -9.73
N LEU A 138 0.79 -0.37 -9.83
CA LEU A 138 0.66 0.74 -8.89
C LEU A 138 -0.79 1.19 -8.75
N ASN A 139 -1.46 1.46 -9.90
CA ASN A 139 -2.86 1.88 -9.92
C ASN A 139 -3.83 0.78 -9.47
N LEU A 140 -3.52 -0.48 -9.79
CA LEU A 140 -4.35 -1.63 -9.44
C LEU A 140 -4.47 -1.85 -7.93
N TYR A 141 -3.42 -1.48 -7.18
CA TYR A 141 -3.33 -1.63 -5.73
C TYR A 141 -3.41 -0.30 -4.97
N ASP A 142 -3.82 0.78 -5.63
CA ASP A 142 -3.83 2.15 -5.06
C ASP A 142 -2.48 2.48 -4.37
N GLY A 143 -1.40 2.03 -5.01
CA GLY A 143 -0.06 2.09 -4.44
C GLY A 143 0.57 3.46 -4.53
N THR A 144 1.48 3.72 -3.60
CA THR A 144 2.37 4.88 -3.59
C THR A 144 3.79 4.45 -3.23
N MET A 145 4.70 5.38 -3.11
CA MET A 145 6.05 5.12 -2.61
C MET A 145 5.99 4.50 -1.21
N GLY A 146 6.60 3.33 -1.06
CA GLY A 146 6.65 2.63 0.23
C GLY A 146 5.48 1.68 0.48
N THR A 147 4.42 1.73 -0.33
CA THR A 147 3.33 0.76 -0.21
C THR A 147 3.87 -0.66 -0.35
N THR A 148 3.46 -1.49 0.58
CA THR A 148 3.85 -2.91 0.67
C THR A 148 2.59 -3.74 0.69
N VAL A 149 2.49 -4.65 -0.26
CA VAL A 149 1.37 -5.58 -0.38
C VAL A 149 1.85 -6.98 -0.02
N VAL A 150 1.04 -7.70 0.74
CA VAL A 150 1.24 -9.13 1.04
C VAL A 150 0.03 -9.89 0.58
N VAL A 151 0.24 -10.89 -0.25
CA VAL A 151 -0.78 -11.83 -0.73
C VAL A 151 -0.42 -13.22 -0.23
N ASP A 152 -1.35 -13.92 0.39
CA ASP A 152 -1.12 -15.29 0.85
C ASP A 152 -1.21 -16.32 -0.28
N ARG A 153 -0.93 -17.59 0.04
CA ARG A 153 -0.98 -18.70 -0.91
C ARG A 153 -2.35 -18.99 -1.52
N TYR A 154 -3.41 -18.42 -0.96
CA TYR A 154 -4.78 -18.53 -1.48
C TYR A 154 -5.19 -17.34 -2.34
N GLY A 155 -4.26 -16.40 -2.57
CA GLY A 155 -4.50 -15.19 -3.34
C GLY A 155 -5.24 -14.11 -2.55
N VAL A 156 -5.30 -14.19 -1.22
CA VAL A 156 -5.98 -13.19 -0.39
C VAL A 156 -4.99 -12.13 0.06
N VAL A 157 -5.38 -10.86 -0.10
CA VAL A 157 -4.58 -9.71 0.40
C VAL A 157 -4.56 -9.74 1.93
N GLN A 158 -3.36 -9.83 2.51
CA GLN A 158 -3.12 -9.80 3.96
C GLN A 158 -2.61 -8.45 4.45
N MET A 159 -2.03 -7.65 3.54
CA MET A 159 -1.56 -6.29 3.80
C MET A 159 -1.58 -5.49 2.51
N ASN A 160 -2.01 -4.23 2.58
CA ASN A 160 -1.80 -3.21 1.54
C ASN A 160 -1.70 -1.86 2.24
N GLN A 161 -0.49 -1.46 2.60
CA GLN A 161 -0.22 -0.20 3.29
C GLN A 161 1.27 0.15 3.24
N ASP A 162 1.62 1.36 3.68
CA ASP A 162 3.01 1.80 3.79
C ASP A 162 3.84 0.89 4.68
N TYR A 163 5.11 0.68 4.28
CA TYR A 163 6.09 -0.12 5.01
C TYR A 163 6.33 0.38 6.44
N SER A 164 6.40 1.70 6.60
CA SER A 164 6.70 2.37 7.87
C SER A 164 8.02 1.87 8.49
N ASP A 165 7.97 1.15 9.61
CA ASP A 165 9.10 0.52 10.30
C ASP A 165 9.25 -0.99 10.03
N GLY A 166 8.38 -1.54 9.20
CA GLY A 166 8.33 -2.97 8.85
C GLY A 166 7.65 -3.86 9.90
N SER A 167 7.33 -3.37 11.09
CA SER A 167 6.75 -4.18 12.18
C SER A 167 5.42 -4.83 11.80
N LYS A 168 4.60 -4.15 11.00
CA LYS A 168 3.34 -4.71 10.47
C LYS A 168 3.62 -5.83 9.49
N LEU A 169 4.59 -5.66 8.58
CA LEU A 169 5.00 -6.71 7.65
C LEU A 169 5.41 -7.97 8.41
N GLY A 170 6.28 -7.84 9.42
CA GLY A 170 6.71 -8.99 10.23
C GLY A 170 5.56 -9.74 10.90
N LYS A 171 4.57 -9.01 11.45
CA LYS A 171 3.36 -9.64 12.04
C LYS A 171 2.53 -10.39 11.00
N VAL A 172 2.36 -9.82 9.81
CA VAL A 172 1.59 -10.45 8.73
C VAL A 172 2.32 -11.69 8.21
N LEU A 173 3.63 -11.60 7.98
CA LEU A 173 4.44 -12.75 7.53
C LEU A 173 4.39 -13.91 8.52
N GLY A 174 4.50 -13.62 9.82
CA GLY A 174 4.40 -14.64 10.87
C GLY A 174 3.01 -15.27 11.04
N ALA A 175 1.97 -14.68 10.42
CA ALA A 175 0.59 -15.17 10.45
C ALA A 175 0.14 -15.81 9.12
N LEU A 176 1.00 -15.89 8.11
CA LEU A 176 0.66 -16.49 6.81
C LEU A 176 0.30 -17.98 6.98
N PRO A 177 -0.75 -18.45 6.28
CA PRO A 177 -1.23 -19.83 6.36
C PRO A 177 -0.29 -20.86 5.72
#